data_02452ca876be7e158591344db481e85f
#
_entry.id   02452ca876be7e158591344db481e85f
#
_cell.length_a   1.000
_cell.length_b   1.000
_cell.length_c   1.000
_cell.angle_alpha   90.00
_cell.angle_beta   90.00
_cell.angle_gamma   90.00
#
_symmetry.space_group_name_H-M   'P 1'
#
loop_
_entity.id
_entity.type
_entity.pdbx_description
1 polymer ?
#
loop_
_entity_poly.entity_id
_entity_poly.type
_entity_poly.pdbx_seq_one_letter_code
_entity_poly.pdbx_strand_id
1 'polypeptide(L)'
;MSLPITAGQRVLAADLAALTQQAAWTSYTPVWTSSGTAPAKGNGTLVGYYAKVGRLVTVKIEFNSGSTTTFGTGFYTWTLPLPAAVNGVPTNQIAHCGSMAMSASGSTTFYTATSFISQGSPGNVNALINGSANFMGATNPATWSGTGVQFQITITYESTS
;
A
#
# COMPACT_ATOMS: atom_id res chain seq x y z
N MET A 1 12.80 12.75 15.69
CA MET A 1 13.88 13.31 16.54
C MET A 1 13.77 14.81 16.41
N SER A 2 13.43 15.54 17.47
CA SER A 2 13.37 17.00 17.46
C SER A 2 14.77 17.52 17.76
N LEU A 3 15.32 18.34 16.88
CA LEU A 3 16.55 19.05 17.17
C LEU A 3 16.23 20.18 18.18
N PRO A 4 16.79 20.19 19.39
CA PRO A 4 16.57 21.26 20.34
C PRO A 4 17.36 22.49 19.87
N ILE A 5 16.71 23.34 19.08
CA ILE A 5 17.28 24.66 18.73
C ILE A 5 16.93 25.65 19.86
N THR A 6 17.92 26.08 20.60
CA THR A 6 17.77 27.08 21.63
C THR A 6 18.01 28.47 21.04
N ALA A 7 17.34 29.51 21.57
CA ALA A 7 17.52 30.88 21.10
C ALA A 7 19.01 31.29 21.20
N GLY A 8 19.58 31.80 20.11
CA GLY A 8 20.98 32.17 19.97
C GLY A 8 21.92 31.08 19.45
N GLN A 9 21.44 29.87 19.22
CA GLN A 9 22.25 28.80 18.65
C GLN A 9 22.44 29.00 17.14
N ARG A 10 23.67 28.84 16.65
CA ARG A 10 23.93 28.83 15.20
C ARG A 10 23.43 27.51 14.60
N VAL A 11 22.55 27.59 13.63
CA VAL A 11 22.17 26.44 12.83
C VAL A 11 23.33 26.12 11.89
N LEU A 12 23.94 24.95 12.05
CA LEU A 12 24.99 24.47 11.15
C LEU A 12 24.39 23.90 9.86
N ALA A 13 25.18 23.90 8.81
CA ALA A 13 24.76 23.29 7.53
C ALA A 13 24.37 21.81 7.69
N ALA A 14 25.00 21.08 8.62
CA ALA A 14 24.64 19.71 8.96
C ALA A 14 23.26 19.60 9.62
N ASP A 15 22.86 20.56 10.45
CA ASP A 15 21.53 20.60 11.09
C ASP A 15 20.46 20.89 10.03
N LEU A 16 20.76 21.78 9.08
CA LEU A 16 19.87 22.08 7.96
C LEU A 16 19.74 20.88 7.01
N ALA A 17 20.83 20.18 6.71
CA ALA A 17 20.82 18.94 5.93
C ALA A 17 20.00 17.84 6.62
N ALA A 18 20.05 17.71 7.95
CA ALA A 18 19.22 16.77 8.69
C ALA A 18 17.72 17.11 8.64
N LEU A 19 17.37 18.41 8.60
CA LEU A 19 15.99 18.88 8.46
C LEU A 19 15.46 18.69 7.04
N THR A 20 16.33 18.76 6.03
CA THR A 20 15.98 18.57 4.60
C THR A 20 16.15 17.13 4.13
N GLN A 21 16.59 16.23 5.01
CA GLN A 21 16.75 14.82 4.68
C GLN A 21 15.38 14.24 4.30
N GLN A 22 15.16 14.12 2.98
CA GLN A 22 13.99 13.42 2.47
C GLN A 22 14.01 11.99 2.99
N ALA A 23 12.88 11.51 3.50
CA ALA A 23 12.76 10.13 3.92
C ALA A 23 13.13 9.20 2.75
N ALA A 24 14.21 8.46 2.92
CA ALA A 24 14.61 7.47 1.93
C ALA A 24 13.54 6.36 1.85
N TRP A 25 13.31 5.86 0.65
CA TRP A 25 12.46 4.70 0.47
C TRP A 25 13.10 3.46 1.12
N THR A 26 12.34 2.80 1.98
CA THR A 26 12.71 1.55 2.62
C THR A 26 11.90 0.42 2.00
N SER A 27 12.57 -0.65 1.57
CA SER A 27 11.89 -1.83 1.05
C SER A 27 11.29 -2.67 2.17
N TYR A 28 10.14 -3.30 1.89
CA TYR A 28 9.55 -4.34 2.74
C TYR A 28 8.86 -5.39 1.84
N THR A 29 8.50 -6.53 2.41
CA THR A 29 7.79 -7.58 1.68
C THR A 29 6.33 -7.59 2.13
N PRO A 30 5.37 -7.08 1.32
CA PRO A 30 3.96 -7.20 1.63
C PRO A 30 3.53 -8.66 1.62
N VAL A 31 2.65 -9.05 2.53
CA VAL A 31 1.94 -10.32 2.46
C VAL A 31 0.64 -10.08 1.69
N TRP A 32 0.44 -10.84 0.62
CA TRP A 32 -0.79 -10.80 -0.18
C TRP A 32 -1.69 -11.95 0.24
N THR A 33 -2.87 -11.61 0.75
CA THR A 33 -3.87 -12.56 1.23
C THR A 33 -5.22 -12.28 0.57
N SER A 34 -6.19 -13.12 0.88
CA SER A 34 -7.57 -12.93 0.44
C SER A 34 -8.58 -13.44 1.47
N SER A 35 -9.83 -13.06 1.30
CA SER A 35 -10.94 -13.56 2.12
C SER A 35 -11.35 -15.01 1.83
N GLY A 36 -10.81 -15.58 0.76
CA GLY A 36 -11.04 -16.98 0.35
C GLY A 36 -9.73 -17.78 0.34
N THR A 37 -9.47 -18.50 -0.77
CA THR A 37 -8.19 -19.20 -0.96
C THR A 37 -7.09 -18.17 -1.18
N ALA A 38 -6.04 -18.25 -0.39
CA ALA A 38 -4.93 -17.31 -0.47
C ALA A 38 -4.25 -17.35 -1.86
N PRO A 39 -3.94 -16.20 -2.45
CA PRO A 39 -3.13 -16.14 -3.65
C PRO A 39 -1.66 -16.46 -3.34
N ALA A 40 -0.89 -16.83 -4.35
CA ALA A 40 0.55 -17.00 -4.23
C ALA A 40 1.24 -16.30 -5.41
N LYS A 41 2.25 -15.48 -5.11
CA LYS A 41 3.02 -14.79 -6.16
C LYS A 41 3.78 -15.74 -7.08
N GLY A 42 4.09 -16.96 -6.60
CA GLY A 42 4.92 -17.91 -7.34
C GLY A 42 6.27 -17.30 -7.72
N ASN A 43 6.64 -17.41 -9.01
CA ASN A 43 7.82 -16.77 -9.59
C ASN A 43 7.58 -15.32 -10.04
N GLY A 44 6.41 -14.75 -9.76
CA GLY A 44 6.13 -13.32 -9.94
C GLY A 44 6.85 -12.46 -8.90
N THR A 45 6.76 -11.14 -9.07
CA THR A 45 7.33 -10.16 -8.14
C THR A 45 6.23 -9.50 -7.33
N LEU A 46 6.44 -9.36 -6.03
CA LEU A 46 5.63 -8.56 -5.13
C LEU A 46 6.58 -7.83 -4.20
N VAL A 47 6.64 -6.53 -4.31
CA VAL A 47 7.56 -5.68 -3.55
C VAL A 47 6.79 -4.49 -2.98
N GLY A 48 7.23 -4.05 -1.81
CA GLY A 48 6.73 -2.87 -1.17
C GLY A 48 7.86 -1.90 -0.84
N TYR A 49 7.54 -0.63 -0.90
CA TYR A 49 8.41 0.45 -0.46
C TYR A 49 7.63 1.41 0.39
N TYR A 50 8.27 1.99 1.38
CA TYR A 50 7.67 3.06 2.16
C TYR A 50 8.68 4.15 2.50
N ALA A 51 8.19 5.35 2.65
CA ALA A 51 8.92 6.49 3.19
C ALA A 51 8.14 7.03 4.39
N LYS A 52 8.86 7.43 5.46
CA LYS A 52 8.25 7.91 6.70
C LYS A 52 8.86 9.25 7.12
N VAL A 53 7.99 10.23 7.37
CA VAL A 53 8.37 11.53 7.95
C VAL A 53 7.50 11.78 9.17
N GLY A 54 8.10 11.74 10.35
CA GLY A 54 7.34 11.79 11.59
C GLY A 54 6.38 10.58 11.66
N ARG A 55 5.08 10.85 11.73
CA ARG A 55 4.02 9.82 11.71
C ARG A 55 3.44 9.59 10.31
N LEU A 56 3.76 10.45 9.34
CA LEU A 56 3.26 10.29 7.97
C LEU A 56 4.05 9.21 7.24
N VAL A 57 3.34 8.23 6.71
CA VAL A 57 3.90 7.10 5.96
C VAL A 57 3.28 7.08 4.58
N THR A 58 4.12 7.11 3.54
CA THR A 58 3.71 6.86 2.16
C THR A 58 4.19 5.48 1.76
N VAL A 59 3.28 4.65 1.25
CA VAL A 59 3.53 3.27 0.83
C VAL A 59 3.26 3.11 -0.64
N LYS A 60 4.11 2.33 -1.30
CA LYS A 60 3.97 1.85 -2.67
C LYS A 60 4.12 0.33 -2.67
N ILE A 61 3.14 -0.39 -3.25
CA ILE A 61 3.19 -1.84 -3.44
C ILE A 61 3.09 -2.10 -4.94
N GLU A 62 3.99 -2.93 -5.45
CA GLU A 62 4.06 -3.30 -6.86
C GLU A 62 4.01 -4.81 -7.01
N PHE A 63 3.20 -5.27 -7.94
CA PHE A 63 3.07 -6.67 -8.30
C PHE A 63 3.16 -6.86 -9.81
N ASN A 64 3.85 -7.94 -10.19
CA ASN A 64 3.84 -8.47 -11.55
C ASN A 64 3.79 -10.00 -11.48
N SER A 65 2.76 -10.60 -12.10
CA SER A 65 2.58 -12.05 -12.07
C SER A 65 3.60 -12.77 -12.94
N GLY A 66 4.01 -13.94 -12.48
CA GLY A 66 4.81 -14.91 -13.23
C GLY A 66 3.97 -16.11 -13.68
N SER A 67 4.62 -17.10 -14.31
CA SER A 67 3.96 -18.29 -14.86
C SER A 67 3.42 -19.24 -13.79
N THR A 68 3.92 -19.16 -12.55
CA THR A 68 3.46 -19.99 -11.43
C THR A 68 2.63 -19.20 -10.40
N THR A 69 2.23 -17.98 -10.74
CA THR A 69 1.36 -17.19 -9.89
C THR A 69 -0.04 -17.79 -9.83
N THR A 70 -0.60 -17.89 -8.63
CA THR A 70 -2.00 -18.26 -8.41
C THR A 70 -2.75 -17.10 -7.78
N PHE A 71 -3.94 -16.81 -8.28
CA PHE A 71 -4.72 -15.66 -7.87
C PHE A 71 -5.72 -15.94 -6.74
N GLY A 72 -5.86 -17.23 -6.34
CA GLY A 72 -6.76 -17.61 -5.25
C GLY A 72 -8.22 -17.28 -5.52
N THR A 73 -8.97 -16.97 -4.46
CA THR A 73 -10.38 -16.57 -4.51
C THR A 73 -10.68 -15.48 -3.49
N GLY A 74 -11.77 -14.75 -3.67
CA GLY A 74 -12.21 -13.72 -2.71
C GLY A 74 -11.53 -12.37 -2.89
N PHE A 75 -11.65 -11.50 -1.90
CA PHE A 75 -11.13 -10.13 -1.90
C PHE A 75 -9.68 -10.09 -1.44
N TYR A 76 -8.88 -9.26 -2.10
CA TYR A 76 -7.46 -9.15 -1.80
C TYR A 76 -7.16 -8.14 -0.69
N THR A 77 -6.12 -8.47 0.06
CA THR A 77 -5.59 -7.66 1.16
C THR A 77 -4.06 -7.73 1.15
N TRP A 78 -3.41 -6.62 1.38
CA TRP A 78 -1.95 -6.53 1.49
C TRP A 78 -1.55 -5.93 2.82
N THR A 79 -0.51 -6.49 3.45
CA THR A 79 0.00 -5.95 4.71
C THR A 79 0.75 -4.65 4.50
N LEU A 80 0.62 -3.74 5.45
CA LEU A 80 1.36 -2.49 5.53
C LEU A 80 2.66 -2.68 6.33
N PRO A 81 3.69 -1.83 6.09
CA PRO A 81 4.95 -1.90 6.85
C PRO A 81 4.79 -1.44 8.31
N LEU A 82 3.86 -0.55 8.57
CA LEU A 82 3.53 0.01 9.89
C LEU A 82 2.00 0.12 10.01
N PRO A 83 1.43 -0.16 11.19
CA PRO A 83 -0.01 0.01 11.38
C PRO A 83 -0.43 1.48 11.28
N ALA A 84 -1.59 1.70 10.65
CA ALA A 84 -2.18 3.03 10.55
C ALA A 84 -2.79 3.49 11.88
N ALA A 85 -2.73 4.77 12.14
CA ALA A 85 -3.49 5.41 13.21
C ALA A 85 -4.95 5.56 12.76
N VAL A 86 -5.86 4.97 13.50
CA VAL A 86 -7.30 4.96 13.20
C VAL A 86 -8.13 5.58 14.31
N ASN A 87 -7.48 6.41 15.17
CA ASN A 87 -8.11 7.06 16.29
C ASN A 87 -9.25 8.00 15.84
N GLY A 88 -10.40 7.92 16.51
CA GLY A 88 -11.57 8.72 16.22
C GLY A 88 -12.37 8.27 15.01
N VAL A 89 -11.95 7.22 14.31
CA VAL A 89 -12.72 6.63 13.19
C VAL A 89 -13.66 5.57 13.75
N PRO A 90 -14.96 5.60 13.44
CA PRO A 90 -15.90 4.56 13.87
C PRO A 90 -15.51 3.19 13.33
N THR A 91 -15.86 2.12 14.05
CA THR A 91 -15.60 0.73 13.64
C THR A 91 -16.12 0.47 12.22
N ASN A 92 -15.32 -0.24 11.42
CA ASN A 92 -15.61 -0.60 10.03
C ASN A 92 -15.72 0.58 9.05
N GLN A 93 -15.26 1.77 9.43
CA GLN A 93 -15.18 2.91 8.52
C GLN A 93 -13.81 2.98 7.84
N ILE A 94 -13.76 3.67 6.71
CA ILE A 94 -12.52 3.97 6.01
C ILE A 94 -11.76 5.05 6.79
N ALA A 95 -10.52 4.75 7.17
CA ALA A 95 -9.66 5.69 7.88
C ALA A 95 -8.75 6.47 6.93
N HIS A 96 -8.19 5.80 5.93
CA HIS A 96 -7.28 6.42 4.97
C HIS A 96 -7.58 5.90 3.56
N CYS A 97 -7.39 6.76 2.55
CA CYS A 97 -7.59 6.43 1.14
C CYS A 97 -6.34 6.73 0.31
N GLY A 98 -6.18 5.98 -0.77
CA GLY A 98 -5.15 6.14 -1.77
C GLY A 98 -5.64 5.69 -3.14
N SER A 99 -4.73 5.30 -4.02
CA SER A 99 -5.05 4.87 -5.37
C SER A 99 -4.46 3.51 -5.71
N MET A 100 -5.08 2.83 -6.64
CA MET A 100 -4.58 1.60 -7.23
C MET A 100 -4.83 1.61 -8.74
N ALA A 101 -3.82 1.20 -9.50
CA ALA A 101 -3.93 0.93 -10.93
C ALA A 101 -3.58 -0.53 -11.19
N MET A 102 -4.21 -1.15 -12.17
CA MET A 102 -3.99 -2.53 -12.52
C MET A 102 -4.24 -2.80 -14.00
N SER A 103 -3.57 -3.83 -14.54
CA SER A 103 -3.80 -4.31 -15.90
C SER A 103 -3.85 -5.84 -15.94
N ALA A 104 -4.68 -6.39 -16.80
CA ALA A 104 -4.70 -7.83 -17.06
C ALA A 104 -3.52 -8.24 -17.96
N SER A 105 -3.17 -9.53 -17.92
CA SER A 105 -2.09 -10.11 -18.72
C SER A 105 -2.24 -9.81 -20.22
N GLY A 106 -1.18 -9.29 -20.84
CA GLY A 106 -1.15 -9.01 -22.27
C GLY A 106 -2.23 -8.03 -22.74
N SER A 107 -2.94 -7.38 -21.83
CA SER A 107 -4.07 -6.52 -22.12
C SER A 107 -3.65 -5.05 -22.20
N THR A 108 -4.29 -4.33 -23.10
CA THR A 108 -4.28 -2.85 -23.11
C THR A 108 -5.36 -2.27 -22.19
N THR A 109 -6.12 -3.14 -21.50
CA THR A 109 -7.18 -2.71 -20.59
C THR A 109 -6.62 -2.43 -19.20
N PHE A 110 -6.81 -1.21 -18.76
CA PHE A 110 -6.42 -0.75 -17.43
C PHE A 110 -7.65 -0.53 -16.57
N TYR A 111 -7.52 -0.86 -15.30
CA TYR A 111 -8.54 -0.64 -14.29
C TYR A 111 -7.98 0.22 -13.18
N THR A 112 -8.84 0.95 -12.51
CA THR A 112 -8.50 1.78 -11.36
C THR A 112 -9.35 1.40 -10.15
N ALA A 113 -8.76 1.57 -8.98
CA ALA A 113 -9.43 1.35 -7.70
C ALA A 113 -8.99 2.41 -6.69
N THR A 114 -9.81 2.62 -5.69
CA THR A 114 -9.44 3.38 -4.50
C THR A 114 -8.86 2.40 -3.49
N SER A 115 -7.58 2.52 -3.18
CA SER A 115 -7.00 1.79 -2.05
C SER A 115 -7.43 2.42 -0.74
N PHE A 116 -7.62 1.62 0.31
CA PHE A 116 -8.07 2.14 1.60
C PHE A 116 -7.59 1.28 2.77
N ILE A 117 -7.51 1.91 3.93
CA ILE A 117 -7.27 1.28 5.23
C ILE A 117 -8.55 1.46 6.05
N SER A 118 -9.11 0.37 6.55
CA SER A 118 -10.27 0.42 7.44
C SER A 118 -9.85 0.43 8.90
N GLN A 119 -10.67 1.00 9.74
CA GLN A 119 -10.47 1.04 11.19
C GLN A 119 -10.33 -0.37 11.79
N GLY A 120 -11.11 -1.34 11.32
CA GLY A 120 -11.04 -2.73 11.80
C GLY A 120 -9.81 -3.52 11.33
N SER A 121 -8.99 -2.96 10.43
CA SER A 121 -7.80 -3.64 9.90
C SER A 121 -6.66 -2.66 9.60
N PRO A 122 -6.14 -1.97 10.63
CA PRO A 122 -5.17 -0.88 10.47
C PRO A 122 -3.79 -1.32 9.94
N GLY A 123 -3.49 -2.61 9.99
CA GLY A 123 -2.26 -3.19 9.44
C GLY A 123 -2.34 -3.59 7.97
N ASN A 124 -3.49 -3.37 7.32
CA ASN A 124 -3.73 -3.85 5.97
C ASN A 124 -4.33 -2.78 5.07
N VAL A 125 -4.06 -2.91 3.77
CA VAL A 125 -4.69 -2.13 2.71
C VAL A 125 -5.53 -3.03 1.82
N ASN A 126 -6.72 -2.57 1.48
CA ASN A 126 -7.66 -3.15 0.53
C ASN A 126 -7.86 -2.18 -0.64
N ALA A 127 -8.59 -2.61 -1.67
CA ALA A 127 -8.97 -1.73 -2.76
C ALA A 127 -10.43 -1.93 -3.16
N LEU A 128 -11.12 -0.82 -3.43
CA LEU A 128 -12.49 -0.77 -3.93
C LEU A 128 -12.44 -0.35 -5.39
N ILE A 129 -13.04 -1.14 -6.27
CA ILE A 129 -13.04 -0.87 -7.71
C ILE A 129 -13.86 0.39 -8.00
N ASN A 130 -13.26 1.33 -8.72
CA ASN A 130 -13.93 2.58 -9.08
C ASN A 130 -15.15 2.30 -9.98
N GLY A 131 -16.27 2.93 -9.65
CA GLY A 131 -17.54 2.70 -10.34
C GLY A 131 -18.26 1.41 -9.97
N SER A 132 -17.81 0.70 -8.95
CA SER A 132 -18.41 -0.54 -8.44
C SER A 132 -18.46 -0.53 -6.92
N ALA A 133 -19.43 -1.22 -6.34
CA ALA A 133 -19.49 -1.45 -4.89
C ALA A 133 -18.62 -2.66 -4.44
N ASN A 134 -17.79 -3.22 -5.34
CA ASN A 134 -17.05 -4.44 -5.09
C ASN A 134 -15.57 -4.18 -4.79
N PHE A 135 -15.03 -4.93 -3.85
CA PHE A 135 -13.60 -4.95 -3.57
C PHE A 135 -12.82 -5.62 -4.71
N MET A 136 -11.58 -5.18 -4.89
CA MET A 136 -10.64 -5.85 -5.78
C MET A 136 -10.36 -7.26 -5.28
N GLY A 137 -10.44 -8.23 -6.17
CA GLY A 137 -10.25 -9.64 -5.84
C GLY A 137 -9.93 -10.49 -7.05
N ALA A 138 -10.00 -11.81 -6.88
CA ALA A 138 -9.60 -12.79 -7.90
C ALA A 138 -10.39 -12.69 -9.22
N THR A 139 -11.64 -12.24 -9.17
CA THR A 139 -12.54 -12.14 -10.33
C THR A 139 -13.07 -10.73 -10.56
N ASN A 140 -12.55 -9.74 -9.85
CA ASN A 140 -13.05 -8.37 -9.92
C ASN A 140 -11.87 -7.39 -9.91
N PRO A 141 -11.78 -6.45 -10.87
CA PRO A 141 -12.69 -6.12 -11.97
C PRO A 141 -12.64 -7.11 -13.15
N ALA A 142 -11.70 -8.03 -13.15
CA ALA A 142 -11.55 -9.06 -14.19
C ALA A 142 -11.09 -10.38 -13.54
N THR A 143 -11.27 -11.49 -14.22
CA THR A 143 -10.64 -12.74 -13.83
C THR A 143 -9.16 -12.69 -14.17
N TRP A 144 -8.33 -12.70 -13.13
CA TRP A 144 -6.89 -12.63 -13.30
C TRP A 144 -6.32 -14.00 -13.64
N SER A 145 -5.46 -14.05 -14.65
CA SER A 145 -4.79 -15.27 -15.05
C SER A 145 -3.53 -14.99 -15.86
N GLY A 146 -2.59 -15.94 -15.87
CA GLY A 146 -1.37 -15.87 -16.68
C GLY A 146 -0.30 -14.93 -16.14
N THR A 147 0.68 -14.68 -16.98
CA THR A 147 1.84 -13.81 -16.70
C THR A 147 1.56 -12.36 -17.11
N GLY A 148 2.24 -11.40 -16.47
CA GLY A 148 2.15 -9.99 -16.85
C GLY A 148 0.90 -9.27 -16.34
N VAL A 149 0.12 -9.89 -15.43
CA VAL A 149 -0.87 -9.15 -14.63
C VAL A 149 -0.11 -8.23 -13.69
N GLN A 150 -0.45 -6.96 -13.71
CA GLN A 150 0.23 -5.95 -12.91
C GLN A 150 -0.76 -5.20 -12.04
N PHE A 151 -0.33 -4.84 -10.84
CA PHE A 151 -1.01 -3.83 -10.05
C PHE A 151 -0.03 -3.04 -9.19
N GLN A 152 -0.38 -1.80 -8.97
CA GLN A 152 0.35 -0.86 -8.15
C GLN A 152 -0.61 -0.17 -7.20
N ILE A 153 -0.29 -0.19 -5.91
CA ILE A 153 -1.01 0.52 -4.86
C ILE A 153 -0.13 1.65 -4.36
N THR A 154 -0.73 2.82 -4.18
CA THR A 154 -0.11 3.95 -3.46
C THR A 154 -1.08 4.45 -2.41
N ILE A 155 -0.62 4.60 -1.18
CA ILE A 155 -1.41 5.13 -0.08
C ILE A 155 -0.53 5.91 0.89
N THR A 156 -1.07 7.01 1.39
CA THR A 156 -0.43 7.81 2.45
C THR A 156 -1.33 7.82 3.67
N TYR A 157 -0.77 7.55 4.83
CA TYR A 157 -1.50 7.46 6.08
C TYR A 157 -0.66 7.89 7.27
N GLU A 158 -1.30 8.19 8.39
CA GLU A 158 -0.63 8.40 9.67
C GLU A 158 -0.40 7.05 10.36
N SER A 159 0.82 6.79 10.84
CA SER A 159 1.14 5.57 11.60
C SER A 159 0.96 5.77 13.09
N THR A 160 0.80 4.67 13.82
CA THR A 160 0.70 4.67 15.30
C THR A 160 2.02 4.97 16.00
N SER A 161 3.15 4.89 15.29
CA SER A 161 4.52 5.07 15.82
C SER A 161 5.35 6.02 14.98
#